data_2ea89061e55050c4a805a48bc061f7ab
#
_entry.id   2ea89061e55050c4a805a48bc061f7ab
#
_cell.length_a   1.000
_cell.length_b   1.000
_cell.length_c   1.000
_cell.angle_alpha   90.00
_cell.angle_beta   90.00
_cell.angle_gamma   90.00
#
_symmetry.space_group_name_H-M   'P 1'
#
loop_
_entity.id
_entity.type
_entity.pdbx_description
1 polymer ?
#
loop_
_entity_poly.entity_id
_entity_poly.type
_entity_poly.pdbx_seq_one_letter_code
_entity_poly.pdbx_strand_id
1 'polypeptide(L)'
;MRGVVTDARYALDGDAIVYVRLDPEYAHFSNQRDYERLGKDMLELEIVCRHPVLRFFVFRCWTCGSRMRVPRVGDHIEADGIYVQDTRHWHMELHPVTRITVLSTTDSVPE
;
A
#
# COMPACT_ATOMS: atom_id res chain seq x y z
N MET A 1 11.07 -2.00 -0.28
CA MET A 1 11.08 -0.54 -0.02
C MET A 1 10.77 -0.24 1.44
N ARG A 2 11.14 0.92 1.89
CA ARG A 2 10.78 1.44 3.22
C ARG A 2 10.16 2.81 3.09
N GLY A 3 9.24 3.12 3.99
CA GLY A 3 8.59 4.41 4.04
C GLY A 3 7.62 4.52 5.20
N VAL A 4 7.04 5.71 5.35
CA VAL A 4 6.07 6.02 6.40
C VAL A 4 4.68 6.05 5.81
N VAL A 5 3.76 5.32 6.44
CA VAL A 5 2.36 5.27 6.00
C VAL A 5 1.70 6.63 6.24
N THR A 6 1.14 7.20 5.18
CA THR A 6 0.41 8.47 5.25
C THR A 6 -1.10 8.30 5.20
N ASP A 7 -1.59 7.21 4.61
CA ASP A 7 -3.00 6.88 4.55
C ASP A 7 -3.17 5.38 4.28
N ALA A 8 -4.31 4.83 4.69
CA ALA A 8 -4.67 3.45 4.44
C ALA A 8 -6.19 3.32 4.36
N ARG A 9 -6.69 2.60 3.35
CA ARG A 9 -8.12 2.43 3.15
C ARG A 9 -8.44 1.09 2.51
N TYR A 10 -9.71 0.69 2.59
CA TYR A 10 -10.23 -0.50 1.91
C TYR A 10 -10.96 -0.08 0.64
N ALA A 11 -10.63 -0.73 -0.47
CA ALA A 11 -11.33 -0.54 -1.74
C ALA A 11 -12.56 -1.44 -1.83
N LEU A 12 -13.47 -1.09 -2.73
CA LEU A 12 -14.72 -1.84 -2.91
C LEU A 12 -14.51 -3.24 -3.50
N ASP A 13 -13.36 -3.50 -4.09
CA ASP A 13 -13.02 -4.80 -4.68
C ASP A 13 -12.38 -5.78 -3.69
N GLY A 14 -12.23 -5.39 -2.43
CA GLY A 14 -11.63 -6.21 -1.39
C GLY A 14 -10.16 -5.94 -1.12
N ASP A 15 -9.52 -5.08 -1.91
CA ASP A 15 -8.12 -4.71 -1.71
C ASP A 15 -7.97 -3.70 -0.57
N ALA A 16 -6.83 -3.73 0.11
CA ALA A 16 -6.41 -2.64 0.98
C ALA A 16 -5.37 -1.81 0.25
N ILE A 17 -5.57 -0.50 0.24
CA ILE A 17 -4.68 0.45 -0.41
C ILE A 17 -3.95 1.24 0.66
N VAL A 18 -2.62 1.21 0.61
CA VAL A 18 -1.75 1.90 1.56
C VAL A 18 -0.89 2.89 0.79
N TYR A 19 -0.90 4.14 1.24
CA TYR A 19 -0.03 5.18 0.68
C TYR A 19 1.14 5.40 1.61
N VAL A 20 2.34 5.40 1.05
CA VAL A 20 3.57 5.62 1.83
C VAL A 20 4.38 6.76 1.25
N ARG A 21 5.02 7.53 2.14
CA ARG A 21 6.11 8.41 1.76
C ARG A 21 7.39 7.63 1.90
N LEU A 22 8.04 7.42 0.77
CA LEU A 22 9.26 6.62 0.68
C LEU A 22 10.42 7.28 1.45
N ASP A 23 11.21 6.46 2.14
CA ASP A 23 12.48 6.92 2.68
C ASP A 23 13.39 7.39 1.52
N PRO A 24 14.35 8.30 1.78
CA PRO A 24 15.15 8.90 0.70
C PRO A 24 15.83 7.91 -0.22
N GLU A 25 16.33 6.79 0.29
CA GLU A 25 17.01 5.76 -0.51
C GLU A 25 16.07 5.02 -1.46
N TYR A 26 14.75 5.13 -1.26
CA TYR A 26 13.73 4.49 -2.11
C TYR A 26 12.91 5.49 -2.93
N ALA A 27 13.25 6.78 -2.85
CA ALA A 27 12.46 7.84 -3.49
C ALA A 27 12.32 7.65 -5.00
N HIS A 28 13.30 6.99 -5.63
CA HIS A 28 13.28 6.74 -7.07
C HIS A 28 12.18 5.76 -7.54
N PHE A 29 11.51 5.06 -6.62
CA PHE A 29 10.35 4.24 -6.98
C PHE A 29 9.11 5.09 -7.30
N SER A 30 9.05 6.34 -6.84
CA SER A 30 7.98 7.27 -7.18
C SER A 30 8.28 7.96 -8.51
N ASN A 31 7.29 8.02 -9.41
CA ASN A 31 7.45 8.71 -10.69
C ASN A 31 6.71 10.04 -10.72
N GLN A 32 6.73 10.73 -11.86
CA GLN A 32 6.07 12.03 -12.00
C GLN A 32 4.55 11.93 -11.82
N ARG A 33 3.92 10.82 -12.22
CA ARG A 33 2.48 10.62 -12.03
C ARG A 33 2.13 10.40 -10.56
N ASP A 34 2.98 9.69 -9.81
CA ASP A 34 2.82 9.59 -8.36
C ASP A 34 2.91 10.95 -7.69
N TYR A 35 3.85 11.78 -8.12
CA TYR A 35 3.99 13.15 -7.62
C TYR A 35 2.73 13.98 -7.88
N GLU A 36 2.19 13.92 -9.08
CA GLU A 36 0.98 14.66 -9.46
C GLU A 36 -0.25 14.20 -8.69
N ARG A 37 -0.36 12.89 -8.42
CA ARG A 37 -1.49 12.31 -7.70
C ARG A 37 -1.41 12.49 -6.18
N LEU A 38 -0.26 12.23 -5.63
CA LEU A 38 -0.09 11.97 -4.18
C LEU A 38 0.90 12.92 -3.51
N GLY A 39 1.77 13.56 -4.27
CA GLY A 39 2.83 14.39 -3.73
C GLY A 39 4.20 13.75 -3.83
N LYS A 40 5.19 14.42 -3.23
CA LYS A 40 6.60 14.04 -3.35
C LYS A 40 6.89 12.72 -2.63
N ASP A 41 7.64 11.85 -3.32
CA ASP A 41 8.17 10.59 -2.79
C ASP A 41 7.09 9.60 -2.34
N MET A 42 5.90 9.71 -2.90
CA MET A 42 4.78 8.84 -2.55
C MET A 42 4.71 7.61 -3.44
N LEU A 43 4.27 6.50 -2.85
CA LEU A 43 4.01 5.25 -3.57
C LEU A 43 2.74 4.60 -3.02
N GLU A 44 1.97 4.01 -3.93
CA GLU A 44 0.77 3.22 -3.59
C GLU A 44 1.15 1.75 -3.43
N LEU A 45 0.66 1.14 -2.36
CA LEU A 45 0.81 -0.29 -2.08
C LEU A 45 -0.56 -0.92 -2.06
N GLU A 46 -0.75 -2.03 -2.76
CA GLU A 46 -2.03 -2.75 -2.76
C GLU A 46 -1.89 -4.15 -2.17
N ILE A 47 -2.65 -4.38 -1.09
CA ILE A 47 -2.81 -5.70 -0.49
C ILE A 47 -4.06 -6.31 -1.12
N VAL A 48 -3.86 -7.21 -2.06
CA VAL A 48 -4.94 -7.80 -2.87
C VAL A 48 -5.79 -8.73 -2.01
N CYS A 49 -7.12 -8.61 -2.14
CA CYS A 49 -8.07 -9.45 -1.42
C CYS A 49 -7.83 -9.45 0.09
N ARG A 50 -7.64 -8.28 0.70
CA ARG A 50 -7.44 -8.16 2.14
C ARG A 50 -8.72 -8.46 2.93
N HIS A 51 -9.89 -8.20 2.36
CA HIS A 51 -11.17 -8.50 3.00
C HIS A 51 -12.18 -9.05 1.98
N PRO A 52 -13.13 -9.91 2.43
CA PRO A 52 -14.15 -10.43 1.52
C PRO A 52 -15.16 -9.34 1.14
N VAL A 53 -15.65 -9.41 -0.08
CA VAL A 53 -16.71 -8.53 -0.59
C VAL A 53 -17.77 -9.33 -1.34
N LEU A 54 -19.02 -8.85 -1.26
CA LEU A 54 -20.11 -9.31 -2.10
C LEU A 54 -20.51 -8.14 -2.99
N ARG A 55 -20.33 -8.30 -4.31
CA ARG A 55 -20.69 -7.28 -5.28
C ARG A 55 -21.32 -7.94 -6.50
N PHE A 56 -22.50 -7.47 -6.91
CA PHE A 56 -23.22 -8.02 -8.06
C PHE A 56 -23.40 -9.54 -7.99
N PHE A 57 -23.70 -10.06 -6.78
CA PHE A 57 -23.85 -11.50 -6.49
C PHE A 57 -22.56 -12.32 -6.72
N VAL A 58 -21.42 -11.66 -6.79
CA VAL A 58 -20.09 -12.31 -6.87
C VAL A 58 -19.40 -12.16 -5.52
N PHE A 59 -18.97 -13.30 -4.96
CA PHE A 59 -18.20 -13.33 -3.72
C PHE A 59 -16.71 -13.25 -4.07
N ARG A 60 -16.13 -12.07 -3.92
CA ARG A 60 -14.69 -11.89 -4.12
C ARG A 60 -13.94 -12.00 -2.80
N CYS A 61 -12.73 -12.59 -2.86
CA CYS A 61 -11.82 -12.66 -1.73
C CYS A 61 -12.34 -13.47 -0.53
N TRP A 62 -13.33 -14.34 -0.73
CA TRP A 62 -13.86 -15.16 0.36
C TRP A 62 -12.96 -16.34 0.73
N THR A 63 -12.24 -16.91 -0.25
CA THR A 63 -11.43 -18.10 -0.05
C THR A 63 -9.93 -17.86 -0.24
N CYS A 64 -9.56 -16.75 -0.86
CA CYS A 64 -8.16 -16.44 -1.20
C CYS A 64 -7.68 -15.10 -0.62
N GLY A 65 -8.37 -14.57 0.37
CA GLY A 65 -8.03 -13.29 0.97
C GLY A 65 -6.69 -13.31 1.70
N SER A 66 -5.95 -12.22 1.58
CA SER A 66 -4.73 -12.02 2.34
C SER A 66 -5.03 -11.83 3.83
N ARG A 67 -4.22 -12.43 4.71
CA ARG A 67 -4.27 -12.19 6.15
C ARG A 67 -3.23 -11.18 6.61
N MET A 68 -2.56 -10.54 5.67
CA MET A 68 -1.55 -9.54 5.97
C MET A 68 -2.17 -8.38 6.75
N ARG A 69 -1.49 -7.97 7.83
CA ARG A 69 -1.92 -6.84 8.63
C ARG A 69 -1.77 -5.55 7.83
N VAL A 70 -2.83 -4.74 7.80
CA VAL A 70 -2.78 -3.40 7.21
C VAL A 70 -2.10 -2.46 8.20
N PRO A 71 -1.01 -1.79 7.81
CA PRO A 71 -0.33 -0.86 8.70
C PRO A 71 -1.17 0.39 8.96
N ARG A 72 -0.85 1.09 10.03
CA ARG A 72 -1.53 2.32 10.44
C ARG A 72 -0.78 3.55 9.93
N VAL A 73 -1.51 4.65 9.80
CA VAL A 73 -0.90 5.96 9.51
C VAL A 73 0.16 6.28 10.56
N GLY A 74 1.34 6.67 10.11
CA GLY A 74 2.49 6.95 10.95
C GLY A 74 3.45 5.78 11.14
N ASP A 75 3.05 4.56 10.79
CA ASP A 75 3.95 3.41 10.85
C ASP A 75 5.08 3.57 9.84
N HIS A 76 6.31 3.31 10.30
CA HIS A 76 7.46 3.14 9.40
C HIS A 76 7.55 1.68 9.05
N ILE A 77 7.43 1.36 7.76
CA ILE A 77 7.31 -0.02 7.28
C ILE A 77 8.38 -0.37 6.27
N GLU A 78 8.63 -1.67 6.16
CA GLU A 78 9.32 -2.28 5.03
C GLU A 78 8.31 -3.15 4.30
N ALA A 79 8.25 -3.03 2.98
CA ALA A 79 7.34 -3.80 2.16
C ALA A 79 8.05 -4.40 0.95
N ASP A 80 7.67 -5.63 0.63
CA ASP A 80 8.05 -6.33 -0.59
C ASP A 80 6.81 -6.54 -1.45
N GLY A 81 7.00 -6.55 -2.75
CA GLY A 81 5.92 -6.77 -3.67
C GLY A 81 6.38 -6.68 -5.11
N ILE A 82 5.43 -6.77 -6.02
CA ILE A 82 5.70 -6.62 -7.44
C ILE A 82 5.56 -5.15 -7.81
N TYR A 83 6.65 -4.58 -8.30
CA TYR A 83 6.68 -3.18 -8.73
C TYR A 83 6.15 -3.08 -10.15
N VAL A 84 5.02 -2.40 -10.32
CA VAL A 84 4.31 -2.31 -11.59
C VAL A 84 3.92 -0.88 -11.92
N GLN A 85 3.74 -0.62 -13.21
CA GLN A 85 3.16 0.62 -13.68
C GLN A 85 1.69 0.38 -14.04
N ASP A 86 0.79 1.20 -13.47
CA ASP A 86 -0.61 1.18 -13.86
C ASP A 86 -0.75 1.75 -15.28
N THR A 87 -1.22 0.94 -16.21
CA THR A 87 -1.34 1.32 -17.63
C THR A 87 -2.46 2.31 -17.91
N ARG A 88 -3.39 2.53 -16.98
CA ARG A 88 -4.47 3.50 -17.12
C ARG A 88 -4.01 4.91 -16.72
N HIS A 89 -3.19 5.02 -15.67
CA HIS A 89 -2.84 6.30 -15.06
C HIS A 89 -1.32 6.57 -15.05
N TRP A 90 -0.51 5.59 -15.43
CA TRP A 90 0.95 5.67 -15.57
C TRP A 90 1.71 5.90 -14.26
N HIS A 91 1.03 5.81 -13.10
CA HIS A 91 1.70 5.83 -11.81
C HIS A 91 2.32 4.46 -11.47
N MET A 92 3.29 4.46 -10.56
CA MET A 92 3.91 3.23 -10.08
C MET A 92 3.24 2.78 -8.79
N GLU A 93 3.27 1.45 -8.56
CA GLU A 93 2.72 0.86 -7.34
C GLU A 93 3.36 -0.50 -7.06
N LEU A 94 3.26 -0.97 -5.81
CA LEU A 94 3.46 -2.38 -5.49
C LEU A 94 2.10 -3.08 -5.55
N HIS A 95 1.95 -4.01 -6.47
CA HIS A 95 0.68 -4.70 -6.70
C HIS A 95 0.93 -6.13 -7.24
N PRO A 96 0.74 -7.16 -6.45
CA PRO A 96 0.39 -7.13 -5.03
C PRO A 96 1.60 -6.92 -4.13
N VAL A 97 1.34 -6.45 -2.93
CA VAL A 97 2.29 -6.50 -1.83
C VAL A 97 2.36 -7.95 -1.32
N THR A 98 3.56 -8.46 -1.11
CA THR A 98 3.76 -9.84 -0.66
C THR A 98 4.16 -9.93 0.81
N ARG A 99 4.73 -8.87 1.37
CA ARG A 99 5.14 -8.82 2.77
C ARG A 99 5.18 -7.38 3.26
N ILE A 100 4.71 -7.16 4.48
CA ILE A 100 4.87 -5.89 5.21
C ILE A 100 5.42 -6.19 6.60
N THR A 101 6.46 -5.46 6.98
CA THR A 101 7.03 -5.47 8.33
C THR A 101 6.94 -4.08 8.91
N VAL A 102 6.32 -3.93 10.07
CA VAL A 102 6.29 -2.65 10.79
C VAL A 102 7.60 -2.51 11.55
N LEU A 103 8.40 -1.52 11.19
CA LEU A 103 9.71 -1.25 11.79
C LEU A 103 9.57 -0.43 13.06
N SER A 104 8.64 0.54 13.07
CA SER A 104 8.31 1.35 14.23
C SER A 104 6.91 1.95 14.06
N THR A 105 6.27 2.28 15.17
CA THR A 105 4.96 2.91 15.18
C THR A 105 5.06 4.26 15.90
N THR A 106 4.11 5.16 15.62
CA THR A 106 4.04 6.45 16.31
C THR A 106 3.78 6.28 17.81
N ASP A 107 3.07 5.23 18.19
CA ASP A 107 2.75 4.95 19.59
C ASP A 107 3.94 4.42 20.40
N SER A 108 5.00 3.96 19.73
CA SER A 108 6.20 3.41 20.35
C SER A 108 7.30 4.44 20.55
N VAL A 109 7.11 5.68 20.09
CA VAL A 109 8.10 6.75 20.25
C VAL A 109 7.95 7.34 21.65
N PRO A 110 8.99 7.27 22.50
CA PRO A 110 8.93 7.89 23.81
C PRO A 110 8.82 9.42 23.68
N GLU A 111 7.91 9.96 24.38
CA GLU A 111 7.74 11.41 24.49
C GLU A 111 8.90 12.06 25.22
#